data_92bad63f79c3a8d824968d36af379f9b
#
_entry.id   92bad63f79c3a8d824968d36af379f9b
#
_cell.length_a   1.000
_cell.length_b   1.000
_cell.length_c   1.000
_cell.angle_alpha   90.00
_cell.angle_beta   90.00
_cell.angle_gamma   90.00
#
_symmetry.space_group_name_H-M   'P 1'
#
loop_
_entity.id
_entity.type
_entity.pdbx_description
1 polymer ?
#
loop_
_entity_poly.entity_id
_entity_poly.type
_entity_poly.pdbx_seq_one_letter_code
_entity_poly.pdbx_strand_id
1 'polypeptide(L)'
;MENISPRLESELRRVAKGPSANEKPGGIGTVRFTVRCPIGTADVLAKAKSVLEAVDNATLAGWPSNEKAAPQLPQWFIDRCAPPITQEEAERQLAWRKSLPLEEQNRLRNETDWSLDNWLYWMEPSNRQWFWWDAKVLEDYDHIALAIEVEAWPFPWGALRWLFRAAGASAVEAEE
;
A
#
# COMPACT_ATOMS: atom_id res chain seq x y z
N MET A 1 21.17 -10.96 4.98
CA MET A 1 19.97 -10.41 4.30
C MET A 1 19.16 -11.58 3.77
N GLU A 2 17.96 -11.74 4.25
CA GLU A 2 17.04 -12.69 3.64
C GLU A 2 16.82 -12.32 2.16
N ASN A 3 16.87 -13.33 1.30
CA ASN A 3 16.58 -13.11 -0.10
C ASN A 3 15.08 -12.84 -0.28
N ILE A 4 14.70 -11.60 -0.53
CA ILE A 4 13.31 -11.18 -0.67
C ILE A 4 12.63 -11.72 -1.95
N SER A 5 13.41 -12.16 -2.94
CA SER A 5 12.87 -12.58 -4.24
C SER A 5 11.79 -13.67 -4.16
N PRO A 6 11.95 -14.76 -3.39
CA PRO A 6 10.90 -15.78 -3.29
C PRO A 6 9.59 -15.24 -2.72
N ARG A 7 9.67 -14.28 -1.79
CA ARG A 7 8.51 -13.64 -1.19
C ARG A 7 7.74 -12.78 -2.19
N LEU A 8 8.47 -12.01 -3.00
CA LEU A 8 7.88 -11.17 -4.05
C LEU A 8 7.27 -12.00 -5.18
N GLU A 9 7.92 -13.09 -5.58
CA GLU A 9 7.37 -14.02 -6.59
C GLU A 9 6.06 -14.65 -6.09
N SER A 10 6.01 -15.03 -4.82
CA SER A 10 4.79 -15.55 -4.18
C SER A 10 3.72 -14.48 -4.09
N GLU A 11 4.07 -13.24 -3.76
CA GLU A 11 3.14 -12.11 -3.72
C GLU A 11 2.55 -11.83 -5.11
N LEU A 12 3.37 -11.75 -6.15
CA LEU A 12 2.90 -11.56 -7.53
C LEU A 12 1.89 -12.63 -7.94
N ARG A 13 2.14 -13.88 -7.59
CA ARG A 13 1.20 -14.97 -7.85
C ARG A 13 -0.11 -14.79 -7.07
N ARG A 14 -0.04 -14.40 -5.80
CA ARG A 14 -1.22 -14.13 -4.96
C ARG A 14 -2.03 -12.92 -5.47
N VAL A 15 -1.35 -11.87 -5.90
CA VAL A 15 -2.00 -10.70 -6.52
C VAL A 15 -2.81 -11.13 -7.76
N ALA A 16 -2.26 -12.01 -8.57
CA ALA A 16 -2.92 -12.50 -9.78
C ALA A 16 -4.03 -13.51 -9.52
N LYS A 17 -3.84 -14.47 -8.61
CA LYS A 17 -4.68 -15.68 -8.48
C LYS A 17 -5.18 -15.96 -7.06
N GLY A 18 -4.76 -15.18 -6.07
CA GLY A 18 -4.97 -15.49 -4.66
C GLY A 18 -4.01 -16.57 -4.13
N PRO A 19 -4.05 -16.84 -2.82
CA PRO A 19 -3.22 -17.86 -2.20
C PRO A 19 -3.64 -19.27 -2.61
N SER A 20 -2.68 -20.20 -2.67
CA SER A 20 -2.95 -21.62 -2.88
C SER A 20 -3.59 -22.24 -1.63
N ALA A 21 -4.35 -23.34 -1.79
CA ALA A 21 -5.10 -23.98 -0.70
C ALA A 21 -4.24 -24.37 0.51
N ASN A 22 -2.98 -24.76 0.29
CA ASN A 22 -2.05 -25.17 1.33
C ASN A 22 -1.00 -24.10 1.69
N GLU A 23 -1.10 -22.92 1.09
CA GLU A 23 -0.17 -21.83 1.37
C GLU A 23 -0.46 -21.22 2.73
N LYS A 24 0.59 -20.94 3.49
CA LYS A 24 0.50 -20.34 4.82
C LYS A 24 1.24 -18.99 4.81
N PRO A 25 0.67 -17.95 5.44
CA PRO A 25 1.38 -16.69 5.60
C PRO A 25 2.61 -16.86 6.49
N GLY A 26 3.63 -16.06 6.19
CA GLY A 26 4.80 -15.90 7.04
C GLY A 26 4.55 -14.94 8.20
N GLY A 27 5.64 -14.53 8.89
CA GLY A 27 5.58 -13.57 9.98
C GLY A 27 4.64 -13.99 11.10
N ILE A 28 3.82 -13.06 11.56
CA ILE A 28 2.77 -13.34 12.57
C ILE A 28 1.44 -13.77 11.92
N GLY A 29 1.38 -13.91 10.62
CA GLY A 29 0.18 -14.27 9.87
C GLY A 29 -0.40 -13.10 9.08
N THR A 30 -1.72 -13.09 8.91
CA THR A 30 -2.41 -12.05 8.17
C THR A 30 -3.19 -11.10 9.07
N VAL A 31 -3.23 -9.84 8.66
CA VAL A 31 -4.12 -8.81 9.20
C VAL A 31 -5.18 -8.50 8.14
N ARG A 32 -6.42 -8.33 8.59
CA ARG A 32 -7.55 -8.04 7.72
C ARG A 32 -7.92 -6.57 7.74
N PHE A 33 -8.33 -6.09 6.57
CA PHE A 33 -8.84 -4.75 6.37
C PHE A 33 -10.13 -4.80 5.59
N THR A 34 -11.01 -3.83 5.88
CA THR A 34 -12.16 -3.54 5.04
C THR A 34 -11.90 -2.26 4.27
N VAL A 35 -11.98 -2.34 2.95
CA VAL A 35 -11.81 -1.21 2.03
C VAL A 35 -13.17 -0.81 1.50
N ARG A 36 -13.58 0.42 1.76
CA ARG A 36 -14.86 0.95 1.27
C ARG A 36 -14.70 1.61 -0.09
N CYS A 37 -15.47 1.16 -1.06
CA CYS A 37 -15.43 1.62 -2.44
C CYS A 37 -16.86 1.96 -2.91
N PRO A 38 -17.36 3.17 -2.66
CA PRO A 38 -18.75 3.54 -3.00
C PRO A 38 -19.02 3.51 -4.51
N ILE A 39 -17.99 3.60 -5.34
CA ILE A 39 -18.08 3.55 -6.79
C ILE A 39 -16.94 2.67 -7.34
N GLY A 40 -17.28 1.64 -8.12
CA GLY A 40 -16.29 0.88 -8.89
C GLY A 40 -15.35 0.00 -8.07
N THR A 41 -15.87 -0.80 -7.16
CA THR A 41 -15.07 -1.71 -6.29
C THR A 41 -14.12 -2.60 -7.08
N ALA A 42 -14.57 -3.22 -8.18
CA ALA A 42 -13.73 -4.06 -9.02
C ALA A 42 -12.60 -3.26 -9.70
N ASP A 43 -12.86 -2.02 -10.11
CA ASP A 43 -11.88 -1.12 -10.69
C ASP A 43 -10.82 -0.71 -9.66
N VAL A 44 -11.23 -0.37 -8.44
CA VAL A 44 -10.31 -0.05 -7.34
C VAL A 44 -9.38 -1.22 -7.05
N LEU A 45 -9.91 -2.43 -6.98
CA LEU A 45 -9.10 -3.63 -6.75
C LEU A 45 -8.12 -3.88 -7.89
N ALA A 46 -8.56 -3.78 -9.15
CA ALA A 46 -7.69 -3.95 -10.31
C ALA A 46 -6.57 -2.89 -10.35
N LYS A 47 -6.88 -1.66 -10.04
CA LYS A 47 -5.91 -0.55 -9.94
C LYS A 47 -4.87 -0.81 -8.86
N ALA A 48 -5.29 -1.18 -7.65
CA ALA A 48 -4.37 -1.48 -6.56
C ALA A 48 -3.41 -2.62 -6.93
N LYS A 49 -3.92 -3.69 -7.51
CA LYS A 49 -3.11 -4.82 -7.99
C LYS A 49 -2.08 -4.39 -9.05
N SER A 50 -2.45 -3.55 -10.01
CA SER A 50 -1.55 -3.10 -11.06
C SER A 50 -0.37 -2.29 -10.53
N VAL A 51 -0.56 -1.49 -9.50
CA VAL A 51 0.51 -0.73 -8.84
C VAL A 51 1.46 -1.67 -8.09
N LEU A 52 0.94 -2.64 -7.35
CA LEU A 52 1.77 -3.63 -6.66
C LEU A 52 2.58 -4.48 -7.61
N GLU A 53 1.99 -4.95 -8.71
CA GLU A 53 2.71 -5.70 -9.75
C GLU A 53 3.90 -4.90 -10.31
N ALA A 54 3.71 -3.60 -10.55
CA ALA A 54 4.77 -2.73 -11.04
C ALA A 54 5.93 -2.60 -10.04
N VAL A 55 5.62 -2.45 -8.75
CA VAL A 55 6.64 -2.34 -7.70
C VAL A 55 7.37 -3.66 -7.48
N ASP A 56 6.66 -4.77 -7.42
CA ASP A 56 7.26 -6.08 -7.20
C ASP A 56 8.17 -6.49 -8.35
N ASN A 57 7.73 -6.27 -9.59
CA ASN A 57 8.56 -6.52 -10.77
C ASN A 57 9.81 -5.64 -10.79
N ALA A 58 9.69 -4.36 -10.43
CA ALA A 58 10.83 -3.47 -10.34
C ALA A 58 11.83 -3.91 -9.26
N THR A 59 11.34 -4.37 -8.12
CA THR A 59 12.19 -4.87 -7.03
C THR A 59 12.92 -6.14 -7.45
N LEU A 60 12.25 -7.06 -8.13
CA LEU A 60 12.88 -8.27 -8.69
C LEU A 60 13.93 -7.94 -9.75
N ALA A 61 13.78 -6.84 -10.48
CA ALA A 61 14.74 -6.34 -11.45
C ALA A 61 15.93 -5.56 -10.84
N GLY A 62 15.93 -5.34 -9.51
CA GLY A 62 17.03 -4.73 -8.78
C GLY A 62 16.76 -3.33 -8.22
N TRP A 63 15.54 -2.78 -8.36
CA TRP A 63 15.17 -1.53 -7.68
C TRP A 63 15.16 -1.74 -6.14
N PRO A 64 15.55 -0.77 -5.30
CA PRO A 64 16.02 0.59 -5.61
C PRO A 64 17.53 0.70 -5.93
N SER A 65 18.31 -0.35 -5.73
CA SER A 65 19.77 -0.32 -5.95
C SER A 65 20.13 -0.04 -7.41
N ASN A 66 19.29 -0.46 -8.35
CA ASN A 66 19.41 -0.18 -9.77
C ASN A 66 18.32 0.81 -10.19
N GLU A 67 18.69 2.08 -10.35
CA GLU A 67 17.74 3.14 -10.74
C GLU A 67 17.07 2.89 -12.09
N LYS A 68 17.72 2.16 -13.00
CA LYS A 68 17.15 1.79 -14.30
C LYS A 68 16.00 0.80 -14.17
N ALA A 69 15.91 0.11 -13.06
CA ALA A 69 14.82 -0.80 -12.71
C ALA A 69 13.66 -0.12 -11.98
N ALA A 70 13.63 1.20 -11.90
CA ALA A 70 12.57 1.95 -11.22
C ALA A 70 11.16 1.49 -11.65
N PRO A 71 10.18 1.46 -10.74
CA PRO A 71 8.84 1.00 -11.06
C PRO A 71 8.21 1.77 -12.22
N GLN A 72 7.66 1.04 -13.18
CA GLN A 72 6.84 1.59 -14.26
C GLN A 72 5.40 1.71 -13.78
N LEU A 73 5.14 2.71 -12.94
CA LEU A 73 3.84 2.89 -12.31
C LEU A 73 2.79 3.40 -13.32
N PRO A 74 1.52 2.99 -13.17
CA PRO A 74 0.44 3.54 -13.96
C PRO A 74 0.35 5.07 -13.82
N GLN A 75 0.13 5.77 -14.91
CA GLN A 75 0.09 7.24 -14.91
C GLN A 75 -0.99 7.79 -13.98
N TRP A 76 -2.16 7.13 -13.91
CA TRP A 76 -3.23 7.56 -12.99
C TRP A 76 -2.78 7.59 -11.52
N PHE A 77 -1.89 6.67 -11.11
CA PHE A 77 -1.37 6.63 -9.75
C PHE A 77 -0.41 7.80 -9.48
N ILE A 78 0.49 8.06 -10.43
CA ILE A 78 1.41 9.20 -10.35
C ILE A 78 0.63 10.51 -10.28
N ASP A 79 -0.40 10.67 -11.09
CA ASP A 79 -1.24 11.88 -11.14
C ASP A 79 -2.06 12.09 -9.85
N ARG A 80 -2.38 11.01 -9.14
CA ARG A 80 -3.09 11.08 -7.86
C ARG A 80 -2.18 11.43 -6.67
N CYS A 81 -0.89 11.21 -6.78
CA CYS A 81 0.05 11.56 -5.73
C CYS A 81 0.16 13.09 -5.58
N ALA A 82 0.38 13.54 -4.34
CA ALA A 82 0.65 14.94 -4.08
C ALA A 82 1.93 15.41 -4.78
N PRO A 83 1.99 16.68 -5.24
CA PRO A 83 3.21 17.22 -5.80
C PRO A 83 4.37 17.16 -4.78
N PRO A 84 5.62 17.03 -5.25
CA PRO A 84 6.77 17.09 -4.36
C PRO A 84 6.86 18.46 -3.68
N ILE A 85 7.23 18.48 -2.41
CA ILE A 85 7.46 19.70 -1.64
C ILE A 85 8.92 19.79 -1.22
N THR A 86 9.39 21.00 -0.93
CA THR A 86 10.74 21.21 -0.42
C THR A 86 10.88 20.65 1.00
N GLN A 87 12.10 20.32 1.41
CA GLN A 87 12.37 19.89 2.78
C GLN A 87 11.92 20.93 3.81
N GLU A 88 12.15 22.20 3.56
CA GLU A 88 11.73 23.30 4.41
C GLU A 88 10.20 23.35 4.59
N GLU A 89 9.45 23.17 3.51
CA GLU A 89 7.99 23.09 3.57
C GLU A 89 7.50 21.84 4.31
N ALA A 90 8.14 20.70 4.09
CA ALA A 90 7.85 19.46 4.83
C ALA A 90 8.04 19.62 6.32
N GLU A 91 9.13 20.27 6.74
CA GLU A 91 9.40 20.58 8.15
C GLU A 91 8.35 21.51 8.75
N ARG A 92 7.95 22.56 8.03
CA ARG A 92 6.88 23.48 8.45
C ARG A 92 5.53 22.76 8.61
N GLN A 93 5.17 21.92 7.66
CA GLN A 93 3.93 21.14 7.72
C GLN A 93 3.95 20.16 8.90
N LEU A 94 5.08 19.51 9.15
CA LEU A 94 5.23 18.59 10.27
C LEU A 94 5.10 19.32 11.62
N ALA A 95 5.75 20.47 11.76
CA ALA A 95 5.66 21.30 12.97
C ALA A 95 4.22 21.77 13.21
N TRP A 96 3.54 22.21 12.15
CA TRP A 96 2.14 22.61 12.24
C TRP A 96 1.24 21.46 12.68
N ARG A 97 1.39 20.27 12.07
CA ARG A 97 0.60 19.08 12.45
C ARG A 97 0.81 18.68 13.89
N LYS A 98 2.04 18.71 14.38
CA LYS A 98 2.37 18.41 15.78
C LYS A 98 1.73 19.38 16.77
N SER A 99 1.42 20.60 16.35
CA SER A 99 0.73 21.61 17.17
C SER A 99 -0.77 21.39 17.30
N LEU A 100 -1.35 20.52 16.47
CA LEU A 100 -2.78 20.25 16.47
C LEU A 100 -3.19 19.23 17.55
N PRO A 101 -4.45 19.24 18.00
CA PRO A 101 -5.00 18.17 18.83
C PRO A 101 -4.82 16.80 18.16
N LEU A 102 -4.66 15.75 18.95
CA LEU A 102 -4.42 14.40 18.46
C LEU A 102 -5.51 13.91 17.47
N GLU A 103 -6.75 14.25 17.73
CA GLU A 103 -7.89 13.92 16.86
C GLU A 103 -7.72 14.54 15.45
N GLU A 104 -7.32 15.82 15.39
CA GLU A 104 -7.05 16.49 14.12
C GLU A 104 -5.81 15.92 13.41
N GLN A 105 -4.77 15.56 14.16
CA GLN A 105 -3.60 14.90 13.58
C GLN A 105 -3.99 13.56 12.93
N ASN A 106 -4.83 12.77 13.59
CA ASN A 106 -5.31 11.49 13.07
C ASN A 106 -6.18 11.68 11.83
N ARG A 107 -7.07 12.68 11.84
CA ARG A 107 -7.90 13.02 10.68
C ARG A 107 -7.04 13.40 9.47
N LEU A 108 -6.09 14.28 9.63
CA LEU A 108 -5.18 14.71 8.55
C LEU A 108 -4.33 13.55 8.03
N ARG A 109 -3.86 12.67 8.91
CA ARG A 109 -3.11 11.47 8.50
C ARG A 109 -3.93 10.59 7.56
N ASN A 110 -5.23 10.45 7.81
CA ASN A 110 -6.11 9.63 7.00
C ASN A 110 -6.53 10.31 5.68
N GLU A 111 -6.61 11.64 5.66
CA GLU A 111 -7.15 12.41 4.53
C GLU A 111 -6.07 13.02 3.63
N THR A 112 -4.82 13.14 4.11
CA THR A 112 -3.74 13.77 3.33
C THR A 112 -3.25 12.86 2.22
N ASP A 113 -3.14 13.41 1.02
CA ASP A 113 -2.56 12.73 -0.13
C ASP A 113 -1.05 12.58 0.06
N TRP A 114 -0.53 11.44 -0.36
CA TRP A 114 0.89 11.13 -0.27
C TRP A 114 1.64 11.57 -1.53
N SER A 115 2.87 12.04 -1.37
CA SER A 115 3.79 12.20 -2.49
C SER A 115 4.26 10.84 -2.99
N LEU A 116 4.60 10.77 -4.28
CA LEU A 116 5.13 9.53 -4.87
C LEU A 116 6.41 9.07 -4.18
N ASP A 117 7.34 10.00 -3.92
CA ASP A 117 8.63 9.69 -3.27
C ASP A 117 8.43 9.09 -1.89
N ASN A 118 7.51 9.63 -1.10
CA ASN A 118 7.20 9.11 0.22
C ASN A 118 6.58 7.70 0.14
N TRP A 119 5.69 7.48 -0.81
CA TRP A 119 5.08 6.16 -1.01
C TRP A 119 6.12 5.13 -1.45
N LEU A 120 6.99 5.47 -2.41
CA LEU A 120 8.07 4.59 -2.88
C LEU A 120 9.05 4.25 -1.77
N TYR A 121 9.39 5.20 -0.89
CA TYR A 121 10.23 4.95 0.28
C TYR A 121 9.67 3.79 1.14
N TRP A 122 8.37 3.79 1.40
CA TRP A 122 7.73 2.74 2.21
C TRP A 122 7.53 1.42 1.46
N MET A 123 7.67 1.43 0.14
CA MET A 123 7.60 0.23 -0.69
C MET A 123 8.98 -0.37 -0.98
N GLU A 124 10.06 0.31 -0.63
CA GLU A 124 11.40 -0.29 -0.70
C GLU A 124 11.50 -1.53 0.20
N PRO A 125 12.19 -2.59 -0.25
CA PRO A 125 12.27 -3.85 0.52
C PRO A 125 12.75 -3.69 1.95
N SER A 126 13.67 -2.74 2.21
CA SER A 126 14.19 -2.47 3.54
C SER A 126 13.19 -1.81 4.50
N ASN A 127 12.15 -1.17 3.96
CA ASN A 127 11.14 -0.42 4.72
C ASN A 127 9.77 -1.08 4.72
N ARG A 128 9.50 -1.93 3.74
CA ARG A 128 8.21 -2.57 3.55
C ARG A 128 7.98 -3.64 4.61
N GLN A 129 6.85 -3.55 5.31
CA GLN A 129 6.51 -4.45 6.43
C GLN A 129 5.22 -5.24 6.21
N TRP A 130 4.65 -5.16 5.01
CA TRP A 130 3.44 -5.87 4.65
C TRP A 130 3.52 -6.38 3.21
N PHE A 131 2.84 -7.50 2.95
CA PHE A 131 2.77 -8.12 1.62
C PHE A 131 1.34 -8.57 1.35
N TRP A 132 0.94 -8.50 0.10
CA TRP A 132 -0.40 -8.92 -0.30
C TRP A 132 -0.63 -10.40 -0.03
N TRP A 133 -1.76 -10.71 0.59
CA TRP A 133 -2.19 -12.08 0.78
C TRP A 133 -3.38 -12.41 -0.12
N ASP A 134 -4.53 -11.76 0.08
CA ASP A 134 -5.76 -12.00 -0.69
C ASP A 134 -6.68 -10.77 -0.63
N ALA A 135 -7.56 -10.65 -1.62
CA ALA A 135 -8.63 -9.67 -1.58
C ALA A 135 -9.85 -10.16 -2.34
N LYS A 136 -11.02 -9.85 -1.79
CA LYS A 136 -12.31 -10.23 -2.36
C LYS A 136 -13.27 -9.07 -2.32
N VAL A 137 -13.97 -8.85 -3.43
CA VAL A 137 -15.14 -7.97 -3.46
C VAL A 137 -16.25 -8.65 -2.66
N LEU A 138 -16.83 -7.94 -1.68
CA LEU A 138 -17.92 -8.46 -0.87
C LEU A 138 -19.26 -8.43 -1.64
N GLU A 139 -20.25 -9.16 -1.13
CA GLU A 139 -21.57 -9.30 -1.77
C GLU A 139 -22.33 -8.00 -1.91
N ASP A 140 -22.05 -7.00 -1.06
CA ASP A 140 -22.64 -5.66 -1.14
C ASP A 140 -22.08 -4.82 -2.32
N TYR A 141 -20.99 -5.30 -2.96
CA TYR A 141 -20.27 -4.62 -4.04
C TYR A 141 -19.67 -3.24 -3.70
N ASP A 142 -19.74 -2.83 -2.44
CA ASP A 142 -19.21 -1.55 -1.93
C ASP A 142 -17.94 -1.72 -1.12
N HIS A 143 -17.58 -2.95 -0.76
CA HIS A 143 -16.43 -3.25 0.08
C HIS A 143 -15.53 -4.33 -0.50
N ILE A 144 -14.25 -4.22 -0.21
CA ILE A 144 -13.25 -5.25 -0.42
C ILE A 144 -12.82 -5.78 0.94
N ALA A 145 -12.87 -7.09 1.12
CA ALA A 145 -12.18 -7.76 2.22
C ALA A 145 -10.74 -8.01 1.79
N LEU A 146 -9.79 -7.35 2.45
CA LEU A 146 -8.38 -7.41 2.16
C LEU A 146 -7.66 -8.14 3.29
N ALA A 147 -6.78 -9.06 2.94
CA ALA A 147 -5.85 -9.71 3.87
C ALA A 147 -4.42 -9.42 3.43
N ILE A 148 -3.55 -9.07 4.35
CA ILE A 148 -2.13 -8.85 4.12
C ILE A 148 -1.29 -9.62 5.12
N GLU A 149 -0.17 -10.13 4.65
CA GLU A 149 0.85 -10.80 5.46
C GLU A 149 1.73 -9.75 6.13
N VAL A 150 1.97 -9.89 7.43
CA VAL A 150 2.76 -8.93 8.22
C VAL A 150 3.75 -9.63 9.14
N GLU A 151 4.88 -8.96 9.38
CA GLU A 151 5.92 -9.45 10.29
C GLU A 151 5.62 -9.15 11.76
N ALA A 152 4.90 -8.06 12.03
CA ALA A 152 4.58 -7.60 13.37
C ALA A 152 3.28 -6.78 13.38
N TRP A 153 2.71 -6.61 14.56
CA TRP A 153 1.59 -5.69 14.81
C TRP A 153 1.89 -4.85 16.05
N PRO A 154 1.67 -3.56 16.06
CA PRO A 154 1.25 -2.74 14.90
C PRO A 154 2.39 -2.55 13.89
N PHE A 155 2.05 -2.21 12.66
CA PHE A 155 3.00 -1.91 11.60
C PHE A 155 2.57 -0.61 10.87
N PRO A 156 3.50 0.09 10.20
CA PRO A 156 3.16 1.30 9.45
C PRO A 156 2.43 0.92 8.15
N TRP A 157 1.13 1.09 8.10
CA TRP A 157 0.30 0.74 6.94
C TRP A 157 -0.26 1.94 6.17
N GLY A 158 0.35 3.11 6.34
CA GLY A 158 -0.03 4.31 5.59
C GLY A 158 0.11 4.16 4.09
N ALA A 159 1.16 3.47 3.61
CA ALA A 159 1.35 3.19 2.19
C ALA A 159 0.24 2.30 1.61
N LEU A 160 -0.24 1.32 2.38
CA LEU A 160 -1.39 0.49 2.00
C LEU A 160 -2.67 1.33 1.89
N ARG A 161 -2.92 2.18 2.87
CA ARG A 161 -4.07 3.10 2.87
C ARG A 161 -4.03 4.02 1.65
N TRP A 162 -2.89 4.64 1.39
CA TRP A 162 -2.74 5.53 0.25
C TRP A 162 -2.97 4.81 -1.09
N LEU A 163 -2.44 3.61 -1.26
CA LEU A 163 -2.65 2.79 -2.46
C LEU A 163 -4.14 2.67 -2.80
N PHE A 164 -4.96 2.27 -1.84
CA PHE A 164 -6.40 2.10 -2.06
C PHE A 164 -7.13 3.43 -2.22
N ARG A 165 -6.77 4.45 -1.45
CA ARG A 165 -7.36 5.78 -1.61
C ARG A 165 -7.05 6.38 -2.98
N ALA A 166 -5.82 6.28 -3.45
CA ALA A 166 -5.43 6.70 -4.79
C ALA A 166 -6.22 5.95 -5.88
N ALA A 167 -6.49 4.68 -5.67
CA ALA A 167 -7.30 3.84 -6.57
C ALA A 167 -8.79 4.18 -6.57
N GLY A 168 -9.28 4.96 -5.58
CA GLY A 168 -10.67 5.42 -5.52
C GLY A 168 -11.45 4.97 -4.27
N ALA A 169 -10.81 4.30 -3.31
CA ALA A 169 -11.45 3.95 -2.06
C ALA A 169 -11.72 5.18 -1.18
N SER A 170 -12.83 5.17 -0.47
CA SER A 170 -13.19 6.24 0.48
C SER A 170 -12.64 6.00 1.88
N ALA A 171 -12.42 4.75 2.27
CA ALA A 171 -11.87 4.40 3.58
C ALA A 171 -11.14 3.05 3.51
N VAL A 172 -10.12 2.90 4.36
CA VAL A 172 -9.41 1.64 4.61
C VAL A 172 -9.32 1.49 6.13
N GLU A 173 -9.93 0.44 6.66
CA GLU A 173 -10.04 0.22 8.10
C GLU A 173 -9.53 -1.16 8.47
N ALA A 174 -8.67 -1.23 9.49
CA ALA A 174 -8.25 -2.51 10.04
C ALA A 174 -9.43 -3.17 10.79
N GLU A 175 -9.62 -4.46 10.60
CA GLU A 175 -10.55 -5.26 11.40
C GLU A 175 -9.94 -5.53 12.78
N GLU A 176 -10.76 -5.40 13.84
CA GLU A 176 -10.38 -5.76 15.22
C GLU A 176 -10.27 -7.28 15.42
#